data_ddd03cda394300f72544e83d2f3c618e
#
_entry.id   ddd03cda394300f72544e83d2f3c618e
#
_cell.length_a   1.000
_cell.length_b   1.000
_cell.length_c   1.000
_cell.angle_alpha   90.00
_cell.angle_beta   90.00
_cell.angle_gamma   90.00
#
_symmetry.space_group_name_H-M   'P 1'
#
loop_
_entity.id
_entity.type
_entity.pdbx_description
1 polymer ?
#
loop_
_entity_poly.entity_id
_entity_poly.type
_entity_poly.pdbx_seq_one_letter_code
_entity_poly.pdbx_strand_id
1 'polypeptide(L)'
;MRKNSFDKVGVIGSGTMGSAIAQHFLMKGLEVVMVDINLETLKRGKATIGVFLSEAVERRVIKEDGKNEMLGRLHLSASYESLKNCSLVIEAVFEDLEVKRQVFIEAEKWVGPKCVLASNTSSFPISELAKPLSDPSRFLGVHYFYHAAKNKLVEIIPGRETSDETTEKLYEHYFLWDKIPIIVKDVPGFAVNRFFVPWLNEASRLLEEGFGSIASIDQLTREVFGLGAGPFALMNMTGIPIAMHASKTLSDHFGEFYSPSATLKRQVESRNDWDLESRRSGNLNGEVITDRLMAVTFGIASQIVSEGVCDPWETDLGARIGLRWPLGPFELMNRIGLSRSKKMVESLFSRWDMPLPDFLKEASGKKNILLDQVHAHRIGETGVIEICRPDQMNALDVLTVDQLSERFLEFQDDPGIKRIIFMGRGKAFVAGASVKFFLERIEADDYQGIDLFTQKGQTLFKRIAESKKPTMAYLDGMALGGGLEL
;
A
#
# COMPACT_ATOMS: atom_id res chain seq x y z
N MET A 1 15.19 22.07 0.27
CA MET A 1 15.30 20.75 0.94
C MET A 1 14.47 20.76 2.19
N ARG A 2 13.39 19.96 2.27
CA ARG A 2 12.64 19.78 3.52
C ARG A 2 13.63 19.18 4.53
N LYS A 3 13.78 19.85 5.68
CA LYS A 3 14.68 19.40 6.75
C LYS A 3 14.13 18.07 7.29
N ASN A 4 14.92 16.99 7.24
CA ASN A 4 14.50 15.72 7.83
C ASN A 4 14.25 15.96 9.32
N SER A 5 13.02 15.81 9.78
CA SER A 5 12.67 15.99 11.19
C SER A 5 12.81 14.71 12.00
N PHE A 6 13.23 13.62 11.35
CA PHE A 6 13.47 12.33 11.96
C PHE A 6 14.92 11.90 11.68
N ASP A 7 15.82 12.23 12.60
CA ASP A 7 17.25 11.93 12.44
C ASP A 7 17.62 10.56 13.00
N LYS A 8 16.88 10.06 13.99
CA LYS A 8 17.13 8.79 14.68
C LYS A 8 15.83 8.02 14.90
N VAL A 9 15.85 6.75 14.47
CA VAL A 9 14.68 5.86 14.53
C VAL A 9 14.94 4.70 15.48
N GLY A 10 14.00 4.44 16.39
CA GLY A 10 13.95 3.24 17.21
C GLY A 10 13.14 2.14 16.50
N VAL A 11 13.60 0.90 16.56
CA VAL A 11 12.84 -0.27 16.13
C VAL A 11 12.81 -1.26 17.29
N ILE A 12 11.62 -1.56 17.79
CA ILE A 12 11.42 -2.52 18.88
C ILE A 12 10.99 -3.85 18.29
N GLY A 13 11.80 -4.87 18.50
CA GLY A 13 11.69 -6.18 17.85
C GLY A 13 12.75 -6.34 16.75
N SER A 14 13.52 -7.43 16.82
CA SER A 14 14.60 -7.76 15.87
C SER A 14 14.30 -9.00 15.03
N GLY A 15 13.01 -9.37 14.93
CA GLY A 15 12.51 -10.42 14.06
C GLY A 15 12.57 -10.02 12.57
N THR A 16 11.93 -10.82 11.72
CA THR A 16 11.92 -10.62 10.25
C THR A 16 11.50 -9.21 9.85
N MET A 17 10.36 -8.71 10.38
CA MET A 17 9.88 -7.38 10.02
C MET A 17 10.72 -6.27 10.65
N GLY A 18 11.06 -6.36 11.94
CA GLY A 18 11.89 -5.34 12.59
C GLY A 18 13.26 -5.19 11.96
N SER A 19 13.93 -6.29 11.60
CA SER A 19 15.20 -6.26 10.86
C SER A 19 15.05 -5.60 9.48
N ALA A 20 13.97 -5.90 8.75
CA ALA A 20 13.73 -5.30 7.44
C ALA A 20 13.35 -3.80 7.52
N ILE A 21 12.63 -3.39 8.57
CA ILE A 21 12.33 -1.98 8.87
C ILE A 21 13.62 -1.22 9.24
N ALA A 22 14.43 -1.79 10.12
CA ALA A 22 15.74 -1.22 10.48
C ALA A 22 16.63 -1.05 9.25
N GLN A 23 16.74 -2.08 8.40
CA GLN A 23 17.46 -2.00 7.13
C GLN A 23 16.96 -0.87 6.24
N HIS A 24 15.64 -0.70 6.13
CA HIS A 24 15.06 0.37 5.33
C HIS A 24 15.60 1.74 5.77
N PHE A 25 15.54 2.06 7.06
CA PHE A 25 16.03 3.35 7.57
C PHE A 25 17.55 3.53 7.45
N LEU A 26 18.33 2.47 7.66
CA LEU A 26 19.78 2.50 7.43
C LEU A 26 20.11 2.84 5.96
N MET A 27 19.37 2.27 5.00
CA MET A 27 19.52 2.58 3.57
C MET A 27 19.10 4.02 3.23
N LYS A 28 18.32 4.69 4.09
CA LYS A 28 17.97 6.11 3.97
C LYS A 28 18.91 7.06 4.71
N GLY A 29 19.99 6.53 5.26
CA GLY A 29 21.03 7.33 5.91
C GLY A 29 20.75 7.69 7.37
N LEU A 30 19.70 7.13 7.97
CA LEU A 30 19.31 7.44 9.35
C LEU A 30 20.09 6.60 10.37
N GLU A 31 20.24 7.12 11.59
CA GLU A 31 20.64 6.31 12.74
C GLU A 31 19.50 5.42 13.20
N VAL A 32 19.79 4.16 13.49
CA VAL A 32 18.79 3.19 13.96
C VAL A 32 19.20 2.57 15.28
N VAL A 33 18.30 2.63 16.25
CA VAL A 33 18.41 1.89 17.53
C VAL A 33 17.46 0.70 17.47
N MET A 34 18.00 -0.50 17.46
CA MET A 34 17.20 -1.72 17.52
C MET A 34 17.15 -2.25 18.95
N VAL A 35 15.93 -2.41 19.48
CA VAL A 35 15.69 -2.88 20.86
C VAL A 35 14.99 -4.23 20.82
N ASP A 36 15.46 -5.18 21.64
CA ASP A 36 14.81 -6.48 21.82
C ASP A 36 15.09 -7.02 23.23
N ILE A 37 14.40 -8.08 23.63
CA ILE A 37 14.46 -8.66 24.99
C ILE A 37 15.86 -9.13 25.41
N ASN A 38 16.71 -9.52 24.43
CA ASN A 38 18.08 -9.94 24.72
C ASN A 38 19.04 -9.69 23.57
N LEU A 39 20.33 -9.70 23.87
CA LEU A 39 21.41 -9.42 22.90
C LEU A 39 21.55 -10.51 21.83
N GLU A 40 21.09 -11.71 22.08
CA GLU A 40 21.21 -12.82 21.09
C GLU A 40 20.22 -12.63 19.94
N THR A 41 18.97 -12.27 20.23
CA THR A 41 17.97 -11.93 19.21
C THR A 41 18.43 -10.74 18.39
N LEU A 42 19.01 -9.71 19.02
CA LEU A 42 19.57 -8.53 18.37
C LEU A 42 20.73 -8.89 17.42
N LYS A 43 21.66 -9.76 17.85
CA LYS A 43 22.77 -10.21 17.00
C LYS A 43 22.24 -10.97 15.77
N ARG A 44 21.22 -11.82 15.94
CA ARG A 44 20.57 -12.52 14.82
C ARG A 44 19.92 -11.52 13.85
N GLY A 45 19.19 -10.52 14.39
CA GLY A 45 18.60 -9.46 13.56
C GLY A 45 19.66 -8.67 12.78
N LYS A 46 20.78 -8.28 13.44
CA LYS A 46 21.89 -7.62 12.75
C LYS A 46 22.52 -8.51 11.66
N ALA A 47 22.68 -9.80 11.93
CA ALA A 47 23.19 -10.75 10.93
C ALA A 47 22.24 -10.83 9.71
N THR A 48 20.92 -10.87 9.94
CA THR A 48 19.91 -10.85 8.86
C THR A 48 20.04 -9.58 8.01
N ILE A 49 20.19 -8.39 8.63
CA ILE A 49 20.42 -7.14 7.92
C ILE A 49 21.71 -7.23 7.10
N GLY A 50 22.78 -7.77 7.70
CA GLY A 50 24.07 -7.95 7.03
C GLY A 50 23.99 -8.81 5.76
N VAL A 51 23.22 -9.92 5.80
CA VAL A 51 22.97 -10.78 4.63
C VAL A 51 22.25 -9.98 3.53
N PHE A 52 21.17 -9.30 3.83
CA PHE A 52 20.45 -8.51 2.82
C PHE A 52 21.27 -7.36 2.23
N LEU A 53 22.10 -6.70 3.04
CA LEU A 53 23.02 -5.68 2.52
C LEU A 53 24.12 -6.28 1.65
N SER A 54 24.60 -7.50 1.96
CA SER A 54 25.55 -8.23 1.10
C SER A 54 24.94 -8.58 -0.25
N GLU A 55 23.68 -9.07 -0.28
CA GLU A 55 22.96 -9.27 -1.54
C GLU A 55 22.83 -7.97 -2.36
N ALA A 56 22.63 -6.83 -1.70
CA ALA A 56 22.56 -5.53 -2.38
C ALA A 56 23.92 -5.11 -2.97
N VAL A 57 25.04 -5.47 -2.32
CA VAL A 57 26.40 -5.28 -2.87
C VAL A 57 26.63 -6.18 -4.08
N GLU A 58 26.30 -7.47 -3.99
CA GLU A 58 26.41 -8.43 -5.10
C GLU A 58 25.63 -7.97 -6.33
N ARG A 59 24.44 -7.42 -6.12
CA ARG A 59 23.60 -6.84 -7.18
C ARG A 59 24.01 -5.44 -7.61
N ARG A 60 25.11 -4.89 -7.09
CA ARG A 60 25.64 -3.55 -7.37
C ARG A 60 24.66 -2.40 -7.08
N VAL A 61 23.74 -2.61 -6.15
CA VAL A 61 22.81 -1.55 -5.67
C VAL A 61 23.54 -0.61 -4.71
N ILE A 62 24.46 -1.14 -3.89
CA ILE A 62 25.32 -0.39 -2.98
C ILE A 62 26.77 -0.89 -3.12
N LYS A 63 27.74 -0.09 -2.61
CA LYS A 63 29.13 -0.50 -2.50
C LYS A 63 29.43 -1.13 -1.13
N GLU A 64 30.50 -1.90 -1.00
CA GLU A 64 30.90 -2.52 0.28
C GLU A 64 31.14 -1.48 1.38
N ASP A 65 31.78 -0.35 1.06
CA ASP A 65 31.99 0.74 2.00
C ASP A 65 30.64 1.30 2.51
N GLY A 66 29.66 1.45 1.61
CA GLY A 66 28.30 1.87 1.97
C GLY A 66 27.59 0.90 2.92
N LYS A 67 27.78 -0.43 2.72
CA LYS A 67 27.27 -1.45 3.65
C LYS A 67 27.90 -1.28 5.04
N ASN A 68 29.21 -1.09 5.13
CA ASN A 68 29.90 -0.92 6.41
C ASN A 68 29.46 0.37 7.12
N GLU A 69 29.27 1.46 6.38
CA GLU A 69 28.74 2.71 6.89
C GLU A 69 27.31 2.55 7.44
N MET A 70 26.43 1.85 6.69
CA MET A 70 25.06 1.55 7.14
C MET A 70 25.06 0.73 8.44
N LEU A 71 25.87 -0.33 8.50
CA LEU A 71 25.98 -1.15 9.72
C LEU A 71 26.59 -0.38 10.90
N GLY A 72 27.43 0.63 10.64
CA GLY A 72 27.98 1.54 11.66
C GLY A 72 26.92 2.45 12.29
N ARG A 73 25.83 2.75 11.58
CA ARG A 73 24.68 3.52 12.13
C ARG A 73 23.66 2.67 12.87
N LEU A 74 23.86 1.34 12.97
CA LEU A 74 22.98 0.44 13.71
C LEU A 74 23.46 0.24 15.14
N HIS A 75 22.64 0.66 16.11
CA HIS A 75 22.89 0.48 17.54
C HIS A 75 21.97 -0.61 18.09
N LEU A 76 22.51 -1.57 18.83
CA LEU A 76 21.77 -2.66 19.44
C LEU A 76 21.68 -2.43 20.95
N SER A 77 20.50 -2.59 21.53
CA SER A 77 20.31 -2.42 22.97
C SER A 77 19.21 -3.35 23.50
N ALA A 78 19.42 -3.92 24.67
CA ALA A 78 18.37 -4.62 25.42
C ALA A 78 17.62 -3.70 26.40
N SER A 79 17.89 -2.38 26.35
CA SER A 79 17.25 -1.38 27.21
C SER A 79 16.46 -0.36 26.40
N TYR A 80 15.24 -0.07 26.82
CA TYR A 80 14.41 0.99 26.25
C TYR A 80 14.99 2.39 26.46
N GLU A 81 15.88 2.59 27.44
CA GLU A 81 16.57 3.87 27.66
C GLU A 81 17.31 4.35 26.40
N SER A 82 17.79 3.42 25.57
CA SER A 82 18.47 3.75 24.31
C SER A 82 17.58 4.47 23.28
N LEU A 83 16.25 4.46 23.47
CA LEU A 83 15.27 5.16 22.64
C LEU A 83 15.14 6.65 22.95
N LYS A 84 15.77 7.14 24.04
CA LYS A 84 15.63 8.50 24.57
C LYS A 84 15.71 9.63 23.55
N ASN A 85 16.58 9.48 22.55
CA ASN A 85 16.80 10.49 21.52
C ASN A 85 16.19 10.11 20.15
N CYS A 86 15.33 9.12 20.11
CA CYS A 86 14.61 8.76 18.88
C CYS A 86 13.49 9.75 18.62
N SER A 87 13.31 10.14 17.38
CA SER A 87 12.22 11.00 16.92
C SER A 87 11.03 10.20 16.37
N LEU A 88 11.27 8.91 16.03
CA LEU A 88 10.26 7.93 15.63
C LEU A 88 10.65 6.60 16.28
N VAL A 89 9.67 5.89 16.83
CA VAL A 89 9.85 4.50 17.31
C VAL A 89 8.78 3.62 16.67
N ILE A 90 9.21 2.55 16.02
CA ILE A 90 8.32 1.58 15.36
C ILE A 90 8.42 0.25 16.10
N GLU A 91 7.30 -0.26 16.56
CA GLU A 91 7.18 -1.57 17.18
C GLU A 91 6.91 -2.63 16.10
N ALA A 92 7.65 -3.74 16.15
CA ALA A 92 7.52 -4.91 15.29
C ALA A 92 7.80 -6.20 16.07
N VAL A 93 7.20 -6.30 17.28
CA VAL A 93 7.28 -7.49 18.13
C VAL A 93 6.21 -8.51 17.77
N PHE A 94 6.12 -9.59 18.53
CA PHE A 94 5.13 -10.66 18.35
C PHE A 94 3.69 -10.10 18.33
N GLU A 95 2.82 -10.68 17.50
CA GLU A 95 1.44 -10.21 17.27
C GLU A 95 0.53 -10.68 18.42
N ASP A 96 0.65 -9.99 19.56
CA ASP A 96 -0.16 -10.18 20.77
C ASP A 96 -0.50 -8.79 21.36
N LEU A 97 -1.76 -8.55 21.63
CA LEU A 97 -2.27 -7.25 22.04
C LEU A 97 -1.65 -6.76 23.35
N GLU A 98 -1.56 -7.64 24.35
CA GLU A 98 -1.04 -7.27 25.66
C GLU A 98 0.47 -7.07 25.64
N VAL A 99 1.19 -7.90 24.88
CA VAL A 99 2.64 -7.71 24.66
C VAL A 99 2.91 -6.34 24.03
N LYS A 100 2.17 -5.99 22.97
CA LYS A 100 2.34 -4.69 22.30
C LYS A 100 2.00 -3.51 23.21
N ARG A 101 0.94 -3.59 24.01
CA ARG A 101 0.57 -2.58 25.00
C ARG A 101 1.69 -2.37 26.01
N GLN A 102 2.24 -3.45 26.58
CA GLN A 102 3.35 -3.35 27.53
C GLN A 102 4.61 -2.74 26.92
N VAL A 103 4.92 -3.09 25.66
CA VAL A 103 6.02 -2.49 24.89
C VAL A 103 5.84 -0.98 24.77
N PHE A 104 4.64 -0.50 24.45
CA PHE A 104 4.39 0.93 24.31
C PHE A 104 4.38 1.67 25.64
N ILE A 105 3.80 1.11 26.70
CA ILE A 105 3.86 1.65 28.06
C ILE A 105 5.32 1.83 28.48
N GLU A 106 6.16 0.86 28.22
CA GLU A 106 7.57 0.96 28.59
C GLU A 106 8.33 1.93 27.71
N ALA A 107 8.13 1.89 26.38
CA ALA A 107 8.80 2.80 25.44
C ALA A 107 8.46 4.28 25.74
N GLU A 108 7.19 4.58 26.06
CA GLU A 108 6.74 5.95 26.34
C GLU A 108 7.47 6.61 27.52
N LYS A 109 7.94 5.83 28.52
CA LYS A 109 8.70 6.36 29.66
C LYS A 109 10.05 6.96 29.27
N TRP A 110 10.61 6.49 28.15
CA TRP A 110 11.98 6.83 27.76
C TRP A 110 12.05 7.83 26.61
N VAL A 111 11.07 7.83 25.71
CA VAL A 111 11.09 8.70 24.53
C VAL A 111 10.71 10.14 24.86
N GLY A 112 11.25 11.08 24.10
CA GLY A 112 10.89 12.49 24.23
C GLY A 112 9.42 12.79 23.85
N PRO A 113 8.84 13.90 24.32
CA PRO A 113 7.43 14.23 24.10
C PRO A 113 7.07 14.48 22.63
N LYS A 114 8.03 14.74 21.77
CA LYS A 114 7.84 14.91 20.31
C LYS A 114 8.12 13.65 19.50
N CYS A 115 8.47 12.55 20.16
CA CYS A 115 8.73 11.29 19.48
C CYS A 115 7.41 10.67 19.02
N VAL A 116 7.31 10.32 17.75
CA VAL A 116 6.18 9.57 17.20
C VAL A 116 6.35 8.10 17.57
N LEU A 117 5.29 7.48 18.07
CA LEU A 117 5.23 6.04 18.34
C LEU A 117 4.35 5.37 17.28
N ALA A 118 4.81 4.27 16.73
CA ALA A 118 4.09 3.56 15.68
C ALA A 118 4.10 2.04 15.86
N SER A 119 2.98 1.38 15.58
CA SER A 119 2.90 -0.07 15.55
C SER A 119 2.89 -0.62 14.12
N ASN A 120 3.68 -1.66 13.87
CA ASN A 120 3.64 -2.42 12.61
C ASN A 120 2.65 -3.60 12.68
N THR A 121 1.67 -3.55 13.57
CA THR A 121 0.62 -4.58 13.62
C THR A 121 -0.08 -4.73 12.27
N SER A 122 -0.49 -5.95 11.94
CA SER A 122 -1.32 -6.24 10.76
C SER A 122 -2.79 -6.50 11.09
N SER A 123 -3.12 -6.58 12.39
CA SER A 123 -4.39 -7.14 12.84
C SER A 123 -5.12 -6.29 13.87
N PHE A 124 -4.39 -5.67 14.82
CA PHE A 124 -5.01 -4.97 15.93
C PHE A 124 -5.39 -3.54 15.59
N PRO A 125 -6.59 -3.09 16.00
CA PRO A 125 -6.96 -1.68 15.90
C PRO A 125 -5.95 -0.78 16.64
N ILE A 126 -5.53 0.26 16.00
CA ILE A 126 -4.54 1.21 16.56
C ILE A 126 -5.10 1.91 17.80
N SER A 127 -6.39 2.27 17.76
CA SER A 127 -7.09 2.86 18.90
C SER A 127 -7.11 1.94 20.13
N GLU A 128 -7.07 0.62 19.96
CA GLU A 128 -6.99 -0.33 21.07
C GLU A 128 -5.57 -0.40 21.66
N LEU A 129 -4.55 -0.29 20.80
CA LEU A 129 -3.16 -0.24 21.24
C LEU A 129 -2.82 1.09 21.94
N ALA A 130 -3.48 2.18 21.56
CA ALA A 130 -3.25 3.51 22.10
C ALA A 130 -3.81 3.69 23.53
N LYS A 131 -4.81 2.91 23.95
CA LYS A 131 -5.53 3.09 25.24
C LYS A 131 -4.63 3.29 26.49
N PRO A 132 -3.52 2.57 26.65
CA PRO A 132 -2.69 2.73 27.85
C PRO A 132 -1.69 3.89 27.77
N LEU A 133 -1.59 4.58 26.63
CA LEU A 133 -0.64 5.67 26.44
C LEU A 133 -1.11 6.97 27.11
N SER A 134 -0.16 7.72 27.62
CA SER A 134 -0.43 9.04 28.23
C SER A 134 -0.69 10.12 27.17
N ASP A 135 -0.08 9.99 25.99
CA ASP A 135 -0.26 10.90 24.85
C ASP A 135 -0.51 10.11 23.55
N PRO A 136 -1.76 9.69 23.29
CA PRO A 136 -2.11 8.97 22.08
C PRO A 136 -2.10 9.84 20.81
N SER A 137 -2.00 11.17 20.92
CA SER A 137 -2.01 12.08 19.76
C SER A 137 -0.82 11.89 18.83
N ARG A 138 0.28 11.32 19.36
CA ARG A 138 1.51 10.99 18.62
C ARG A 138 1.68 9.50 18.31
N PHE A 139 0.61 8.72 18.45
CA PHE A 139 0.59 7.28 18.21
C PHE A 139 -0.25 6.93 16.99
N LEU A 140 0.26 6.07 16.09
CA LEU A 140 -0.45 5.58 14.91
C LEU A 140 0.05 4.20 14.48
N GLY A 141 -0.65 3.59 13.53
CA GLY A 141 -0.20 2.39 12.84
C GLY A 141 0.68 2.73 11.64
N VAL A 142 1.69 1.90 11.40
CA VAL A 142 2.53 1.95 10.20
C VAL A 142 2.73 0.51 9.73
N HIS A 143 1.84 0.05 8.86
CA HIS A 143 1.87 -1.31 8.40
C HIS A 143 2.74 -1.46 7.15
N TYR A 144 3.86 -2.16 7.31
CA TYR A 144 4.78 -2.51 6.22
C TYR A 144 4.45 -3.85 5.62
N PHE A 145 4.61 -3.95 4.32
CA PHE A 145 4.51 -5.22 3.58
C PHE A 145 5.86 -5.91 3.46
N TYR A 146 5.84 -7.24 3.42
CA TYR A 146 7.05 -8.02 3.23
C TYR A 146 7.64 -7.78 1.82
N HIS A 147 8.90 -7.58 1.64
CA HIS A 147 10.00 -7.29 2.55
C HIS A 147 10.09 -5.77 2.75
N ALA A 148 10.02 -5.29 3.99
CA ALA A 148 9.87 -3.87 4.32
C ALA A 148 10.91 -2.96 3.61
N ALA A 149 12.15 -3.39 3.42
CA ALA A 149 13.14 -2.60 2.70
C ALA A 149 12.96 -2.59 1.16
N LYS A 150 12.26 -3.56 0.58
CA LYS A 150 12.07 -3.72 -0.88
C LYS A 150 10.68 -3.30 -1.35
N ASN A 151 9.64 -3.59 -0.56
CA ASN A 151 8.26 -3.19 -0.85
C ASN A 151 8.10 -1.70 -0.55
N LYS A 152 7.54 -0.96 -1.48
CA LYS A 152 7.40 0.50 -1.33
C LYS A 152 6.12 0.90 -0.59
N LEU A 153 5.11 0.05 -0.53
CA LEU A 153 3.86 0.37 0.14
C LEU A 153 4.04 0.45 1.66
N VAL A 154 3.38 1.44 2.25
CA VAL A 154 3.15 1.54 3.69
C VAL A 154 1.72 2.04 3.90
N GLU A 155 0.94 1.34 4.71
CA GLU A 155 -0.33 1.87 5.21
C GLU A 155 -0.05 2.70 6.46
N ILE A 156 -0.55 3.92 6.51
CA ILE A 156 -0.56 4.79 7.69
C ILE A 156 -1.97 4.78 8.26
N ILE A 157 -2.07 4.37 9.51
CA ILE A 157 -3.34 4.12 10.18
C ILE A 157 -3.44 5.04 11.39
N PRO A 158 -4.03 6.24 11.26
CA PRO A 158 -4.32 7.08 12.43
C PRO A 158 -5.38 6.41 13.30
N GLY A 159 -5.09 6.30 14.61
CA GLY A 159 -6.10 5.92 15.59
C GLY A 159 -7.05 7.08 15.87
N ARG A 160 -8.06 6.85 16.72
CA ARG A 160 -9.10 7.85 17.01
C ARG A 160 -8.53 9.16 17.60
N GLU A 161 -7.45 9.07 18.37
CA GLU A 161 -6.84 10.21 19.06
C GLU A 161 -5.55 10.69 18.40
N THR A 162 -5.12 10.06 17.32
CA THR A 162 -3.95 10.51 16.55
C THR A 162 -4.19 11.90 15.99
N SER A 163 -3.24 12.82 16.15
CA SER A 163 -3.38 14.16 15.59
C SER A 163 -3.14 14.17 14.07
N ASP A 164 -3.81 15.08 13.38
CA ASP A 164 -3.61 15.31 11.95
C ASP A 164 -2.14 15.70 11.67
N GLU A 165 -1.53 16.53 12.52
CA GLU A 165 -0.12 16.91 12.41
C GLU A 165 0.81 15.69 12.42
N THR A 166 0.57 14.72 13.31
CA THR A 166 1.36 13.48 13.40
C THR A 166 1.21 12.66 12.12
N THR A 167 -0.02 12.52 11.63
CA THR A 167 -0.36 11.77 10.42
C THR A 167 0.29 12.39 9.19
N GLU A 168 0.08 13.68 8.96
CA GLU A 168 0.63 14.42 7.81
C GLU A 168 2.16 14.41 7.81
N LYS A 169 2.76 14.70 8.97
CA LYS A 169 4.20 14.69 9.14
C LYS A 169 4.82 13.35 8.73
N LEU A 170 4.25 12.24 9.21
CA LEU A 170 4.79 10.92 8.91
C LEU A 170 4.51 10.53 7.45
N TYR A 171 3.32 10.83 6.95
CA TYR A 171 2.93 10.60 5.56
C TYR A 171 3.92 11.26 4.57
N GLU A 172 4.26 12.54 4.78
CA GLU A 172 5.25 13.23 3.96
C GLU A 172 6.65 12.61 4.04
N HIS A 173 7.10 12.22 5.26
CA HIS A 173 8.43 11.64 5.43
C HIS A 173 8.57 10.27 4.78
N TYR A 174 7.51 9.49 4.69
CA TYR A 174 7.57 8.21 3.98
C TYR A 174 7.88 8.39 2.50
N PHE A 175 7.43 9.43 1.83
CA PHE A 175 7.87 9.75 0.47
C PHE A 175 9.36 10.09 0.40
N LEU A 176 9.88 10.86 1.36
CA LEU A 176 11.30 11.17 1.44
C LEU A 176 12.15 9.89 1.65
N TRP A 177 11.60 8.92 2.34
CA TRP A 177 12.23 7.61 2.56
C TRP A 177 11.96 6.59 1.44
N ASP A 178 11.48 7.06 0.27
CA ASP A 178 11.23 6.21 -0.90
C ASP A 178 10.14 5.17 -0.70
N LYS A 179 9.16 5.49 0.13
CA LYS A 179 7.92 4.73 0.27
C LYS A 179 6.78 5.43 -0.45
N ILE A 180 5.71 4.70 -0.65
CA ILE A 180 4.43 5.20 -1.16
C ILE A 180 3.42 4.92 -0.06
N PRO A 181 3.18 5.90 0.82
CA PRO A 181 2.19 5.77 1.88
C PRO A 181 0.78 5.94 1.32
N ILE A 182 -0.16 5.19 1.88
CA ILE A 182 -1.60 5.43 1.77
C ILE A 182 -2.17 5.61 3.19
N ILE A 183 -3.18 6.47 3.33
CA ILE A 183 -3.84 6.66 4.62
C ILE A 183 -5.08 5.78 4.65
N VAL A 184 -5.18 4.95 5.68
CA VAL A 184 -6.31 4.02 5.82
C VAL A 184 -6.94 4.15 7.21
N LYS A 185 -8.24 3.93 7.29
CA LYS A 185 -8.98 3.98 8.54
C LYS A 185 -8.58 2.81 9.46
N ASP A 186 -8.63 3.08 10.77
CA ASP A 186 -8.34 2.11 11.82
C ASP A 186 -9.43 1.04 11.93
N VAL A 187 -9.30 0.02 11.10
CA VAL A 187 -10.20 -1.16 11.04
C VAL A 187 -9.38 -2.44 10.92
N PRO A 188 -9.87 -3.59 11.36
CA PRO A 188 -9.16 -4.86 11.23
C PRO A 188 -8.78 -5.19 9.79
N GLY A 189 -7.52 -5.56 9.57
CA GLY A 189 -6.97 -5.88 8.25
C GLY A 189 -6.71 -4.68 7.35
N PHE A 190 -6.99 -3.46 7.82
CA PHE A 190 -6.80 -2.18 7.13
C PHE A 190 -7.42 -2.17 5.72
N ALA A 191 -6.70 -1.78 4.68
CA ALA A 191 -7.24 -1.83 3.32
C ALA A 191 -6.76 -3.08 2.56
N VAL A 192 -5.45 -3.28 2.42
CA VAL A 192 -4.91 -4.29 1.49
C VAL A 192 -5.14 -5.72 1.97
N ASN A 193 -4.83 -6.02 3.22
CA ASN A 193 -5.03 -7.37 3.76
C ASN A 193 -6.52 -7.74 3.79
N ARG A 194 -7.42 -6.77 3.91
CA ARG A 194 -8.85 -7.01 3.99
C ARG A 194 -9.44 -7.63 2.73
N PHE A 195 -8.91 -7.34 1.52
CA PHE A 195 -9.31 -8.02 0.29
C PHE A 195 -8.35 -9.15 -0.12
N PHE A 196 -7.06 -9.03 0.21
CA PHE A 196 -6.07 -10.02 -0.18
C PHE A 196 -6.20 -11.34 0.58
N VAL A 197 -6.42 -11.28 1.89
CA VAL A 197 -6.55 -12.49 2.71
C VAL A 197 -7.77 -13.33 2.31
N PRO A 198 -8.99 -12.77 2.12
CA PRO A 198 -10.12 -13.54 1.59
C PRO A 198 -9.87 -14.09 0.18
N TRP A 199 -9.11 -13.39 -0.66
CA TRP A 199 -8.74 -13.88 -1.99
C TRP A 199 -7.87 -15.15 -1.90
N LEU A 200 -6.88 -15.19 -1.00
CA LEU A 200 -6.11 -16.41 -0.71
C LEU A 200 -7.00 -17.56 -0.19
N ASN A 201 -7.88 -17.22 0.73
CA ASN A 201 -8.80 -18.18 1.33
C ASN A 201 -9.81 -18.74 0.31
N GLU A 202 -10.29 -17.90 -0.62
CA GLU A 202 -11.20 -18.34 -1.69
C GLU A 202 -10.54 -19.30 -2.65
N ALA A 203 -9.25 -19.12 -2.95
CA ALA A 203 -8.50 -20.11 -3.73
C ALA A 203 -8.48 -21.50 -3.04
N SER A 204 -8.33 -21.53 -1.72
CA SER A 204 -8.39 -22.78 -0.96
C SER A 204 -9.81 -23.38 -0.89
N ARG A 205 -10.88 -22.59 -0.93
CA ARG A 205 -12.26 -23.06 -1.06
C ARG A 205 -12.53 -23.64 -2.46
N LEU A 206 -12.02 -23.00 -3.50
CA LEU A 206 -12.12 -23.52 -4.87
C LEU A 206 -11.44 -24.89 -5.02
N LEU A 207 -10.30 -25.09 -4.35
CA LEU A 207 -9.64 -26.39 -4.26
C LEU A 207 -10.49 -27.40 -3.47
N GLU A 208 -11.07 -27.00 -2.34
CA GLU A 208 -11.93 -27.82 -1.50
C GLU A 208 -13.19 -28.30 -2.24
N GLU A 209 -13.79 -27.40 -3.02
CA GLU A 209 -14.99 -27.67 -3.82
C GLU A 209 -14.67 -28.43 -5.14
N GLY A 210 -13.39 -28.69 -5.43
CA GLY A 210 -12.98 -29.50 -6.57
C GLY A 210 -13.04 -28.80 -7.94
N PHE A 211 -13.03 -27.49 -7.99
CA PHE A 211 -13.05 -26.71 -9.25
C PHE A 211 -11.71 -26.71 -10.00
N GLY A 212 -10.63 -27.15 -9.36
CA GLY A 212 -9.32 -27.28 -9.98
C GLY A 212 -8.29 -27.90 -9.04
N SER A 213 -7.11 -28.20 -9.55
CA SER A 213 -5.93 -28.57 -8.77
C SER A 213 -5.17 -27.33 -8.28
N ILE A 214 -4.25 -27.47 -7.32
CA ILE A 214 -3.36 -26.39 -6.87
C ILE A 214 -2.64 -25.76 -8.08
N ALA A 215 -2.02 -26.59 -8.92
CA ALA A 215 -1.31 -26.13 -10.11
C ALA A 215 -2.20 -25.34 -11.07
N SER A 216 -3.43 -25.85 -11.34
CA SER A 216 -4.32 -25.22 -12.29
C SER A 216 -4.95 -23.91 -11.78
N ILE A 217 -5.29 -23.85 -10.47
CA ILE A 217 -5.80 -22.62 -9.86
C ILE A 217 -4.70 -21.56 -9.86
N ASP A 218 -3.47 -21.90 -9.47
CA ASP A 218 -2.33 -20.97 -9.48
C ASP A 218 -2.02 -20.47 -10.90
N GLN A 219 -2.00 -21.35 -11.88
CA GLN A 219 -1.76 -20.98 -13.28
C GLN A 219 -2.82 -20.02 -13.78
N LEU A 220 -4.10 -20.39 -13.65
CA LEU A 220 -5.21 -19.57 -14.14
C LEU A 220 -5.25 -18.20 -13.45
N THR A 221 -5.00 -18.18 -12.13
CA THR A 221 -4.96 -16.93 -11.37
C THR A 221 -3.84 -16.00 -11.85
N ARG A 222 -2.64 -16.56 -12.13
CA ARG A 222 -1.55 -15.77 -12.71
C ARG A 222 -1.92 -15.18 -14.06
N GLU A 223 -2.57 -15.94 -14.92
CA GLU A 223 -2.98 -15.49 -16.25
C GLU A 223 -4.04 -14.39 -16.17
N VAL A 224 -5.07 -14.58 -15.34
CA VAL A 224 -6.22 -13.67 -15.23
C VAL A 224 -5.85 -12.34 -14.57
N PHE A 225 -5.07 -12.38 -13.51
CA PHE A 225 -4.64 -11.18 -12.78
C PHE A 225 -3.29 -10.63 -13.25
N GLY A 226 -2.58 -11.32 -14.15
CA GLY A 226 -1.26 -10.94 -14.64
C GLY A 226 -0.15 -11.07 -13.59
N LEU A 227 -0.25 -12.05 -12.68
CA LEU A 227 0.63 -12.17 -11.51
C LEU A 227 1.88 -13.02 -11.78
N GLY A 228 2.95 -12.72 -11.05
CA GLY A 228 4.16 -13.55 -11.04
C GLY A 228 4.00 -14.88 -10.28
N ALA A 229 3.10 -14.93 -9.28
CA ALA A 229 2.82 -16.10 -8.45
C ALA A 229 1.32 -16.23 -8.18
N GLY A 230 0.81 -17.45 -8.15
CA GLY A 230 -0.58 -17.74 -7.79
C GLY A 230 -0.80 -17.78 -6.27
N PRO A 231 -2.05 -17.93 -5.79
CA PRO A 231 -2.40 -17.84 -4.38
C PRO A 231 -1.68 -18.88 -3.51
N PHE A 232 -1.53 -20.11 -3.97
CA PHE A 232 -0.86 -21.16 -3.20
C PHE A 232 0.66 -20.93 -3.13
N ALA A 233 1.27 -20.52 -4.24
CA ALA A 233 2.68 -20.12 -4.25
C ALA A 233 2.92 -18.92 -3.34
N LEU A 234 2.03 -17.92 -3.32
CA LEU A 234 2.12 -16.77 -2.42
C LEU A 234 2.00 -17.19 -0.95
N MET A 235 1.10 -18.10 -0.60
CA MET A 235 0.99 -18.63 0.76
C MET A 235 2.25 -19.38 1.20
N ASN A 236 2.89 -20.17 0.32
CA ASN A 236 4.18 -20.80 0.62
C ASN A 236 5.28 -19.76 0.88
N MET A 237 5.32 -18.68 0.08
CA MET A 237 6.34 -17.62 0.22
C MET A 237 6.15 -16.76 1.48
N THR A 238 4.91 -16.49 1.87
CA THR A 238 4.59 -15.59 2.99
C THR A 238 4.32 -16.31 4.30
N GLY A 239 4.06 -17.60 4.25
CA GLY A 239 3.73 -18.46 5.39
C GLY A 239 2.24 -18.77 5.47
N ILE A 240 1.89 -20.05 5.27
CA ILE A 240 0.50 -20.54 5.33
C ILE A 240 -0.17 -20.25 6.68
N PRO A 241 0.50 -20.40 7.85
CA PRO A 241 -0.08 -20.04 9.14
C PRO A 241 -0.45 -18.56 9.26
N ILE A 242 0.26 -17.66 8.56
CA ILE A 242 -0.04 -16.23 8.55
C ILE A 242 -1.37 -15.97 7.85
N ALA A 243 -1.59 -16.60 6.69
CA ALA A 243 -2.86 -16.48 5.96
C ALA A 243 -4.04 -17.01 6.79
N MET A 244 -3.86 -18.14 7.48
CA MET A 244 -4.89 -18.69 8.37
C MET A 244 -5.19 -17.78 9.56
N HIS A 245 -4.16 -17.26 10.24
CA HIS A 245 -4.34 -16.35 11.38
C HIS A 245 -5.05 -15.07 10.96
N ALA A 246 -4.64 -14.47 9.85
CA ALA A 246 -5.27 -13.27 9.30
C ALA A 246 -6.74 -13.53 8.91
N SER A 247 -7.05 -14.67 8.27
CA SER A 247 -8.44 -15.05 7.98
C SER A 247 -9.28 -15.19 9.25
N LYS A 248 -8.72 -15.79 10.32
CA LYS A 248 -9.42 -15.89 11.61
C LYS A 248 -9.70 -14.52 12.20
N THR A 249 -8.70 -13.63 12.25
CA THR A 249 -8.87 -12.27 12.76
C THR A 249 -9.96 -11.51 12.00
N LEU A 250 -9.98 -11.61 10.68
CA LEU A 250 -11.02 -11.00 9.85
C LEU A 250 -12.40 -11.62 10.12
N SER A 251 -12.47 -12.95 10.30
CA SER A 251 -13.72 -13.64 10.63
C SER A 251 -14.30 -13.22 11.97
N ASP A 252 -13.48 -13.03 12.98
CA ASP A 252 -13.90 -12.60 14.31
C ASP A 252 -14.54 -11.19 14.30
N HIS A 253 -14.22 -10.37 13.27
CA HIS A 253 -14.75 -9.00 13.14
C HIS A 253 -15.84 -8.85 12.06
N PHE A 254 -15.72 -9.58 10.95
CA PHE A 254 -16.57 -9.38 9.76
C PHE A 254 -17.44 -10.59 9.41
N GLY A 255 -17.36 -11.68 10.18
CA GLY A 255 -18.24 -12.83 10.04
C GLY A 255 -17.69 -13.97 9.18
N GLU A 256 -18.55 -14.96 8.95
CA GLU A 256 -18.18 -16.29 8.47
C GLU A 256 -17.55 -16.32 7.08
N PHE A 257 -17.90 -15.36 6.20
CA PHE A 257 -17.24 -15.24 4.88
C PHE A 257 -15.72 -15.22 4.97
N TYR A 258 -15.17 -14.61 6.00
CA TYR A 258 -13.73 -14.50 6.21
C TYR A 258 -13.11 -15.72 6.89
N SER A 259 -13.92 -16.67 7.41
CA SER A 259 -13.45 -17.85 8.12
C SER A 259 -12.52 -18.70 7.25
N PRO A 260 -11.37 -19.16 7.79
CA PRO A 260 -10.45 -20.00 7.03
C PRO A 260 -11.14 -21.30 6.60
N SER A 261 -10.94 -21.71 5.34
CA SER A 261 -11.48 -22.94 4.78
C SER A 261 -10.97 -24.18 5.53
N ALA A 262 -11.69 -25.30 5.46
CA ALA A 262 -11.23 -26.53 6.05
C ALA A 262 -9.91 -27.03 5.41
N THR A 263 -9.73 -26.76 4.12
CA THR A 263 -8.51 -27.11 3.40
C THR A 263 -7.31 -26.30 3.88
N LEU A 264 -7.47 -24.98 4.12
CA LEU A 264 -6.42 -24.13 4.67
C LEU A 264 -6.04 -24.57 6.10
N LYS A 265 -7.02 -24.93 6.95
CA LYS A 265 -6.78 -25.45 8.30
C LYS A 265 -5.96 -26.74 8.27
N ARG A 266 -6.38 -27.71 7.44
CA ARG A 266 -5.63 -28.99 7.28
C ARG A 266 -4.21 -28.77 6.78
N GLN A 267 -4.00 -27.80 5.87
CA GLN A 267 -2.67 -27.50 5.35
C GLN A 267 -1.74 -26.97 6.45
N VAL A 268 -2.24 -26.09 7.32
CA VAL A 268 -1.47 -25.61 8.49
C VAL A 268 -1.14 -26.74 9.46
N GLU A 269 -2.11 -27.63 9.74
CA GLU A 269 -1.91 -28.79 10.60
C GLU A 269 -0.84 -29.74 10.06
N SER A 270 -0.77 -29.88 8.73
CA SER A 270 0.23 -30.75 8.07
C SER A 270 1.66 -30.23 8.22
N ARG A 271 1.86 -28.94 8.49
CA ARG A 271 3.15 -28.24 8.54
C ARG A 271 3.99 -28.32 7.26
N ASN A 272 3.36 -28.67 6.14
CA ASN A 272 3.99 -28.74 4.84
C ASN A 272 3.57 -27.54 3.97
N ASP A 273 4.40 -27.20 2.99
CA ASP A 273 4.02 -26.29 1.94
C ASP A 273 2.95 -26.90 1.02
N TRP A 274 2.22 -26.04 0.30
CA TRP A 274 1.38 -26.49 -0.79
C TRP A 274 2.24 -27.15 -1.88
N ASP A 275 1.84 -28.34 -2.35
CA ASP A 275 2.48 -29.00 -3.49
C ASP A 275 2.03 -28.34 -4.80
N LEU A 276 2.84 -27.39 -5.28
CA LEU A 276 2.54 -26.60 -6.47
C LEU A 276 2.51 -27.40 -7.77
N GLU A 277 3.09 -28.63 -7.77
CA GLU A 277 3.07 -29.55 -8.90
C GLU A 277 1.83 -30.45 -8.90
N SER A 278 1.05 -30.42 -7.81
CA SER A 278 -0.13 -31.28 -7.65
C SER A 278 -1.17 -31.01 -8.72
N ARG A 279 -1.35 -32.01 -9.60
CA ARG A 279 -2.38 -32.05 -10.65
C ARG A 279 -3.57 -32.93 -10.28
N ARG A 280 -3.65 -33.42 -9.04
CA ARG A 280 -4.80 -34.17 -8.53
C ARG A 280 -6.02 -33.29 -8.59
N SER A 281 -7.02 -33.71 -9.37
CA SER A 281 -7.99 -32.78 -9.94
C SER A 281 -9.43 -33.05 -9.51
N GLY A 282 -10.18 -31.95 -9.38
CA GLY A 282 -11.56 -31.89 -9.85
C GLY A 282 -11.61 -31.52 -11.36
N ASN A 283 -12.77 -31.42 -11.93
CA ASN A 283 -12.95 -30.87 -13.26
C ASN A 283 -12.53 -29.40 -13.26
N LEU A 284 -11.56 -29.02 -14.08
CA LEU A 284 -11.15 -27.62 -14.19
C LEU A 284 -12.32 -26.78 -14.70
N ASN A 285 -12.85 -25.90 -13.86
CA ASN A 285 -13.84 -24.91 -14.22
C ASN A 285 -13.23 -23.51 -14.13
N GLY A 286 -12.55 -23.11 -15.21
CA GLY A 286 -11.84 -21.85 -15.29
C GLY A 286 -12.72 -20.62 -15.10
N GLU A 287 -13.97 -20.67 -15.59
CA GLU A 287 -14.92 -19.58 -15.42
C GLU A 287 -15.29 -19.36 -13.94
N VAL A 288 -15.65 -20.43 -13.23
CA VAL A 288 -15.98 -20.34 -11.79
C VAL A 288 -14.79 -19.86 -10.97
N ILE A 289 -13.58 -20.35 -11.26
CA ILE A 289 -12.37 -19.92 -10.55
C ILE A 289 -12.14 -18.42 -10.77
N THR A 290 -12.19 -17.97 -12.01
CA THR A 290 -11.99 -16.57 -12.38
C THR A 290 -13.04 -15.67 -11.75
N ASP A 291 -14.30 -15.99 -11.93
CA ASP A 291 -15.41 -15.16 -11.46
C ASP A 291 -15.43 -15.05 -9.93
N ARG A 292 -15.13 -16.13 -9.19
CA ARG A 292 -15.10 -16.11 -7.73
C ARG A 292 -13.93 -15.31 -7.16
N LEU A 293 -12.72 -15.49 -7.72
CA LEU A 293 -11.55 -14.71 -7.28
C LEU A 293 -11.71 -13.22 -7.61
N MET A 294 -12.28 -12.87 -8.75
CA MET A 294 -12.63 -11.50 -9.09
C MET A 294 -13.73 -10.96 -8.17
N ALA A 295 -14.77 -11.75 -7.89
CA ALA A 295 -15.87 -11.35 -7.03
C ALA A 295 -15.42 -11.02 -5.60
N VAL A 296 -14.51 -11.83 -5.01
CA VAL A 296 -13.90 -11.52 -3.72
C VAL A 296 -13.18 -10.16 -3.77
N THR A 297 -12.31 -10.00 -4.76
CA THR A 297 -11.53 -8.77 -4.94
C THR A 297 -12.43 -7.55 -5.07
N PHE A 298 -13.40 -7.61 -5.97
CA PHE A 298 -14.30 -6.49 -6.27
C PHE A 298 -15.27 -6.19 -5.13
N GLY A 299 -15.85 -7.23 -4.54
CA GLY A 299 -16.81 -7.10 -3.45
C GLY A 299 -16.16 -6.47 -2.21
N ILE A 300 -15.03 -7.00 -1.78
CA ILE A 300 -14.36 -6.49 -0.58
C ILE A 300 -13.73 -5.13 -0.81
N ALA A 301 -13.09 -4.87 -1.98
CA ALA A 301 -12.60 -3.53 -2.29
C ALA A 301 -13.75 -2.49 -2.30
N SER A 302 -14.92 -2.86 -2.84
CA SER A 302 -16.11 -2.00 -2.79
C SER A 302 -16.63 -1.78 -1.37
N GLN A 303 -16.55 -2.76 -0.46
CA GLN A 303 -16.88 -2.58 0.96
C GLN A 303 -15.92 -1.60 1.62
N ILE A 304 -14.60 -1.73 1.37
CA ILE A 304 -13.57 -0.83 1.88
C ILE A 304 -13.90 0.62 1.56
N VAL A 305 -14.30 0.90 0.32
CA VAL A 305 -14.70 2.25 -0.10
C VAL A 305 -16.05 2.66 0.51
N SER A 306 -17.05 1.79 0.54
CA SER A 306 -18.36 2.07 1.16
C SER A 306 -18.24 2.44 2.64
N GLU A 307 -17.28 1.85 3.36
CA GLU A 307 -17.02 2.10 4.77
C GLU A 307 -16.07 3.31 5.00
N GLY A 308 -15.61 3.93 3.92
CA GLY A 308 -14.64 5.04 3.98
C GLY A 308 -13.30 4.65 4.60
N VAL A 309 -12.87 3.41 4.39
CA VAL A 309 -11.57 2.92 4.90
C VAL A 309 -10.43 3.46 4.05
N CYS A 310 -10.62 3.46 2.74
CA CYS A 310 -9.67 3.94 1.75
C CYS A 310 -10.43 4.34 0.48
N ASP A 311 -9.92 5.27 -0.30
CA ASP A 311 -10.53 5.62 -1.58
C ASP A 311 -10.23 4.60 -2.69
N PRO A 312 -10.91 4.65 -3.85
CA PRO A 312 -10.67 3.70 -4.94
C PRO A 312 -9.24 3.74 -5.48
N TRP A 313 -8.64 4.93 -5.63
CA TRP A 313 -7.30 5.08 -6.18
C TRP A 313 -6.23 4.55 -5.22
N GLU A 314 -6.31 4.91 -3.93
CA GLU A 314 -5.37 4.42 -2.92
C GLU A 314 -5.51 2.90 -2.69
N THR A 315 -6.73 2.35 -2.80
CA THR A 315 -6.96 0.89 -2.76
C THR A 315 -6.25 0.20 -3.94
N ASP A 316 -6.35 0.77 -5.15
CA ASP A 316 -5.64 0.28 -6.33
C ASP A 316 -4.12 0.41 -6.19
N LEU A 317 -3.62 1.53 -5.64
CA LEU A 317 -2.19 1.69 -5.30
C LEU A 317 -1.74 0.61 -4.31
N GLY A 318 -2.55 0.31 -3.30
CA GLY A 318 -2.28 -0.75 -2.33
C GLY A 318 -2.08 -2.11 -2.99
N ALA A 319 -2.95 -2.48 -3.94
CA ALA A 319 -2.83 -3.72 -4.70
C ALA A 319 -1.58 -3.71 -5.60
N ARG A 320 -1.37 -2.64 -6.37
CA ARG A 320 -0.27 -2.56 -7.34
C ARG A 320 1.10 -2.56 -6.67
N ILE A 321 1.26 -1.80 -5.61
CA ILE A 321 2.55 -1.62 -4.93
C ILE A 321 2.76 -2.70 -3.88
N GLY A 322 1.78 -2.91 -3.01
CA GLY A 322 1.87 -3.84 -1.88
C GLY A 322 1.89 -5.30 -2.31
N LEU A 323 0.99 -5.67 -3.23
CA LEU A 323 0.83 -7.04 -3.73
C LEU A 323 1.51 -7.26 -5.09
N ARG A 324 2.05 -6.20 -5.74
CA ARG A 324 2.64 -6.23 -7.08
C ARG A 324 1.66 -6.70 -8.16
N TRP A 325 0.40 -6.38 -8.00
CA TRP A 325 -0.59 -6.60 -9.04
C TRP A 325 -0.39 -5.59 -10.18
N PRO A 326 -0.52 -5.98 -11.45
CA PRO A 326 -0.40 -5.03 -12.57
C PRO A 326 -1.54 -4.01 -12.63
N LEU A 327 -2.73 -4.39 -12.16
CA LEU A 327 -3.90 -3.54 -12.03
C LEU A 327 -4.53 -3.69 -10.64
N GLY A 328 -5.06 -2.60 -10.11
CA GLY A 328 -5.84 -2.63 -8.88
C GLY A 328 -7.26 -3.16 -9.09
N PRO A 329 -8.01 -3.41 -7.99
CA PRO A 329 -9.38 -3.87 -8.05
C PRO A 329 -10.29 -3.04 -8.95
N PHE A 330 -10.25 -1.71 -8.85
CA PHE A 330 -11.13 -0.80 -9.57
C PHE A 330 -10.67 -0.58 -11.03
N GLU A 331 -9.37 -0.60 -11.30
CA GLU A 331 -8.85 -0.68 -12.68
C GLU A 331 -9.33 -1.95 -13.38
N LEU A 332 -9.32 -3.10 -12.70
CA LEU A 332 -9.86 -4.36 -13.21
C LEU A 332 -11.37 -4.29 -13.44
N MET A 333 -12.14 -3.71 -12.51
CA MET A 333 -13.58 -3.52 -12.67
C MET A 333 -13.90 -2.63 -13.88
N ASN A 334 -13.16 -1.54 -14.08
CA ASN A 334 -13.30 -0.67 -15.25
C ASN A 334 -12.99 -1.41 -16.55
N ARG A 335 -11.97 -2.28 -16.55
CA ARG A 335 -11.58 -3.08 -17.73
C ARG A 335 -12.59 -4.14 -18.11
N ILE A 336 -13.20 -4.82 -17.13
CA ILE A 336 -14.16 -5.92 -17.34
C ILE A 336 -15.56 -5.39 -17.60
N GLY A 337 -15.86 -4.22 -17.06
CA GLY A 337 -17.17 -3.58 -17.07
C GLY A 337 -17.95 -3.75 -15.76
N LEU A 338 -18.49 -2.66 -15.27
CA LEU A 338 -19.09 -2.58 -13.94
C LEU A 338 -20.33 -3.47 -13.76
N SER A 339 -21.14 -3.61 -14.83
CA SER A 339 -22.32 -4.49 -14.82
C SER A 339 -21.92 -5.97 -14.66
N ARG A 340 -20.84 -6.43 -15.31
CA ARG A 340 -20.33 -7.79 -15.16
C ARG A 340 -19.72 -7.98 -13.77
N SER A 341 -18.90 -7.03 -13.32
CA SER A 341 -18.30 -7.05 -11.97
C SER A 341 -19.36 -7.15 -10.86
N LYS A 342 -20.45 -6.38 -10.99
CA LYS A 342 -21.57 -6.45 -10.05
C LYS A 342 -22.21 -7.84 -10.01
N LYS A 343 -22.50 -8.45 -11.17
CA LYS A 343 -23.07 -9.80 -11.24
C LYS A 343 -22.18 -10.86 -10.58
N MET A 344 -20.87 -10.78 -10.78
CA MET A 344 -19.90 -11.67 -10.11
C MET A 344 -19.99 -11.55 -8.59
N VAL A 345 -20.00 -10.32 -8.07
CA VAL A 345 -20.11 -10.05 -6.62
C VAL A 345 -21.47 -10.51 -6.08
N GLU A 346 -22.57 -10.21 -6.76
CA GLU A 346 -23.91 -10.68 -6.37
C GLU A 346 -23.98 -12.22 -6.27
N SER A 347 -23.40 -12.92 -7.26
CA SER A 347 -23.35 -14.38 -7.26
C SER A 347 -22.57 -14.96 -6.08
N LEU A 348 -21.41 -14.38 -5.73
CA LEU A 348 -20.62 -14.84 -4.61
C LEU A 348 -21.24 -14.46 -3.27
N PHE A 349 -21.67 -13.20 -3.11
CA PHE A 349 -22.15 -12.67 -1.84
C PHE A 349 -23.48 -13.31 -1.42
N SER A 350 -24.36 -13.65 -2.40
CA SER A 350 -25.60 -14.38 -2.11
C SER A 350 -25.37 -15.76 -1.49
N ARG A 351 -24.23 -16.42 -1.75
CA ARG A 351 -23.86 -17.70 -1.11
C ARG A 351 -23.59 -17.56 0.40
N TRP A 352 -23.29 -16.34 0.85
CA TRP A 352 -22.87 -16.02 2.21
C TRP A 352 -23.85 -15.07 2.92
N ASP A 353 -25.01 -14.83 2.33
CA ASP A 353 -26.00 -13.86 2.83
C ASP A 353 -25.40 -12.46 3.11
N MET A 354 -24.43 -12.07 2.26
CA MET A 354 -23.79 -10.77 2.36
C MET A 354 -24.48 -9.74 1.48
N PRO A 355 -24.67 -8.50 1.98
CA PRO A 355 -25.25 -7.43 1.18
C PRO A 355 -24.25 -6.95 0.11
N LEU A 356 -24.79 -6.57 -1.06
CA LEU A 356 -23.97 -5.90 -2.07
C LEU A 356 -23.51 -4.54 -1.52
N PRO A 357 -22.22 -4.19 -1.65
CA PRO A 357 -21.68 -2.90 -1.19
C PRO A 357 -22.36 -1.70 -1.87
N ASP A 358 -22.67 -0.64 -1.11
CA ASP A 358 -23.38 0.53 -1.64
C ASP A 358 -22.58 1.23 -2.74
N PHE A 359 -21.26 1.35 -2.57
CA PHE A 359 -20.38 1.87 -3.61
C PHE A 359 -20.56 1.12 -4.95
N LEU A 360 -20.62 -0.22 -4.93
CA LEU A 360 -20.78 -1.02 -6.14
C LEU A 360 -22.19 -0.87 -6.75
N LYS A 361 -23.22 -0.73 -5.93
CA LYS A 361 -24.58 -0.44 -6.41
C LYS A 361 -24.61 0.87 -7.19
N GLU A 362 -24.04 1.93 -6.62
CA GLU A 362 -23.99 3.26 -7.22
C GLU A 362 -23.09 3.30 -8.47
N ALA A 363 -21.92 2.63 -8.41
CA ALA A 363 -20.98 2.58 -9.52
C ALA A 363 -21.54 1.82 -10.73
N SER A 364 -22.37 0.81 -10.51
CA SER A 364 -22.85 -0.09 -11.58
C SER A 364 -23.69 0.62 -12.68
N GLY A 365 -24.23 1.80 -12.38
CA GLY A 365 -24.91 2.65 -13.37
C GLY A 365 -23.99 3.59 -14.15
N LYS A 366 -22.72 3.64 -13.81
CA LYS A 366 -21.72 4.52 -14.46
C LYS A 366 -20.94 3.76 -15.54
N LYS A 367 -20.28 4.50 -16.43
CA LYS A 367 -19.39 3.91 -17.44
C LYS A 367 -18.13 3.35 -16.80
N ASN A 368 -17.51 4.10 -15.88
CA ASN A 368 -16.29 3.75 -15.18
C ASN A 368 -16.34 4.27 -13.74
N ILE A 369 -15.59 3.65 -12.83
CA ILE A 369 -15.22 4.20 -11.54
C ILE A 369 -14.14 5.26 -11.77
N LEU A 370 -14.34 6.44 -11.21
CA LEU A 370 -13.33 7.49 -11.23
C LEU A 370 -12.18 7.11 -10.30
N LEU A 371 -10.97 7.12 -10.83
CA LEU A 371 -9.72 6.96 -10.08
C LEU A 371 -9.08 8.35 -10.00
N ASP A 372 -9.19 8.99 -8.84
CA ASP A 372 -8.75 10.38 -8.67
C ASP A 372 -7.23 10.44 -8.46
N GLN A 373 -6.52 10.71 -9.57
CA GLN A 373 -5.06 10.80 -9.62
C GLN A 373 -4.54 12.24 -9.49
N VAL A 374 -5.45 13.23 -9.48
CA VAL A 374 -5.11 14.65 -9.37
C VAL A 374 -5.98 15.29 -8.32
N HIS A 375 -5.42 15.47 -7.14
CA HIS A 375 -6.12 16.07 -6.02
C HIS A 375 -6.09 17.60 -6.14
N ALA A 376 -7.17 18.25 -5.73
CA ALA A 376 -7.27 19.70 -5.65
C ALA A 376 -7.73 20.11 -4.26
N HIS A 377 -7.00 21.01 -3.63
CA HIS A 377 -7.37 21.54 -2.31
C HIS A 377 -7.06 23.03 -2.21
N ARG A 378 -7.70 23.69 -1.25
CA ARG A 378 -7.58 25.12 -1.05
C ARG A 378 -6.82 25.43 0.24
N ILE A 379 -5.82 26.31 0.14
CA ILE A 379 -5.11 26.87 1.30
C ILE A 379 -5.28 28.40 1.27
N GLY A 380 -6.21 28.93 2.05
CA GLY A 380 -6.57 30.35 1.99
C GLY A 380 -7.06 30.77 0.59
N GLU A 381 -6.34 31.66 -0.07
CA GLU A 381 -6.62 32.11 -1.45
C GLU A 381 -5.80 31.36 -2.51
N THR A 382 -5.12 30.28 -2.14
CA THR A 382 -4.28 29.47 -3.03
C THR A 382 -4.99 28.17 -3.34
N GLY A 383 -5.20 27.87 -4.62
CA GLY A 383 -5.56 26.54 -5.10
C GLY A 383 -4.29 25.69 -5.29
N VAL A 384 -4.26 24.50 -4.74
CA VAL A 384 -3.16 23.54 -4.90
C VAL A 384 -3.67 22.36 -5.71
N ILE A 385 -3.02 22.07 -6.82
CA ILE A 385 -3.28 20.91 -7.68
C ILE A 385 -2.12 19.95 -7.55
N GLU A 386 -2.38 18.77 -7.01
CA GLU A 386 -1.37 17.76 -6.71
C GLU A 386 -1.56 16.53 -7.57
N ILE A 387 -0.53 16.14 -8.33
CA ILE A 387 -0.51 14.89 -9.12
C ILE A 387 -0.08 13.75 -8.22
N CYS A 388 -0.93 12.72 -8.08
CA CYS A 388 -0.80 11.63 -7.12
C CYS A 388 -0.62 10.26 -7.81
N ARG A 389 0.43 10.14 -8.64
CA ARG A 389 0.83 8.88 -9.30
C ARG A 389 2.29 8.51 -8.97
N PRO A 390 2.64 8.38 -7.69
CA PRO A 390 4.04 8.25 -7.27
C PRO A 390 4.70 6.95 -7.75
N ASP A 391 3.93 5.90 -7.98
CA ASP A 391 4.38 4.62 -8.53
C ASP A 391 4.81 4.70 -10.00
N GLN A 392 4.27 5.68 -10.74
CA GLN A 392 4.58 5.97 -12.14
C GLN A 392 5.32 7.29 -12.32
N MET A 393 5.95 7.80 -11.26
CA MET A 393 6.71 9.05 -11.27
C MET A 393 5.89 10.26 -11.77
N ASN A 394 4.58 10.26 -11.49
CA ASN A 394 3.61 11.26 -11.95
C ASN A 394 3.60 11.48 -13.48
N ALA A 395 3.90 10.42 -14.25
CA ALA A 395 3.85 10.50 -15.71
C ALA A 395 2.43 10.81 -16.21
N LEU A 396 2.32 11.70 -17.19
CA LEU A 396 1.05 12.13 -17.75
C LEU A 396 0.48 11.05 -18.70
N ASP A 397 -0.74 10.64 -18.45
CA ASP A 397 -1.58 9.90 -19.37
C ASP A 397 -2.89 10.67 -19.63
N VAL A 398 -3.80 10.08 -20.41
CA VAL A 398 -5.07 10.73 -20.78
C VAL A 398 -5.87 11.13 -19.55
N LEU A 399 -6.00 10.23 -18.57
CA LEU A 399 -6.79 10.48 -17.36
C LEU A 399 -6.17 11.61 -16.52
N THR A 400 -4.86 11.58 -16.34
CA THR A 400 -4.15 12.62 -15.59
C THR A 400 -4.28 13.99 -16.24
N VAL A 401 -4.15 14.08 -17.59
CA VAL A 401 -4.29 15.34 -18.33
C VAL A 401 -5.73 15.86 -18.25
N ASP A 402 -6.73 14.97 -18.37
CA ASP A 402 -8.13 15.34 -18.25
C ASP A 402 -8.45 15.88 -16.83
N GLN A 403 -8.01 15.20 -15.78
CA GLN A 403 -8.19 15.65 -14.40
C GLN A 403 -7.43 16.94 -14.08
N LEU A 404 -6.19 17.09 -14.54
CA LEU A 404 -5.44 18.35 -14.42
C LEU A 404 -6.20 19.51 -15.07
N SER A 405 -6.76 19.29 -16.26
CA SER A 405 -7.54 20.31 -16.96
C SER A 405 -8.80 20.70 -16.19
N GLU A 406 -9.52 19.71 -15.65
CA GLU A 406 -10.72 19.92 -14.85
C GLU A 406 -10.41 20.73 -13.58
N ARG A 407 -9.45 20.28 -12.78
CA ARG A 407 -9.05 20.96 -11.53
C ARG A 407 -8.49 22.37 -11.76
N PHE A 408 -7.75 22.53 -12.85
CA PHE A 408 -7.25 23.86 -13.22
C PHE A 408 -8.39 24.83 -13.56
N LEU A 409 -9.37 24.40 -14.35
CA LEU A 409 -10.52 25.21 -14.72
C LEU A 409 -11.39 25.57 -13.50
N GLU A 410 -11.65 24.61 -12.60
CA GLU A 410 -12.35 24.85 -11.33
C GLU A 410 -11.70 26.01 -10.55
N PHE A 411 -10.37 25.98 -10.38
CA PHE A 411 -9.66 27.03 -9.65
C PHE A 411 -9.53 28.33 -10.44
N GLN A 412 -9.45 28.26 -11.76
CA GLN A 412 -9.43 29.45 -12.60
C GLN A 412 -10.73 30.26 -12.51
N ASP A 413 -11.86 29.57 -12.41
CA ASP A 413 -13.19 30.17 -12.35
C ASP A 413 -13.63 30.53 -10.92
N ASP A 414 -13.03 29.99 -9.87
CA ASP A 414 -13.34 30.29 -8.47
C ASP A 414 -12.82 31.70 -8.08
N PRO A 415 -13.69 32.70 -7.82
CA PRO A 415 -13.26 34.06 -7.45
C PRO A 415 -12.49 34.11 -6.11
N GLY A 416 -12.64 33.11 -5.26
CA GLY A 416 -11.93 33.00 -3.99
C GLY A 416 -10.49 32.53 -4.13
N ILE A 417 -10.09 31.98 -5.29
CA ILE A 417 -8.73 31.59 -5.58
C ILE A 417 -8.01 32.73 -6.31
N LYS A 418 -6.86 33.16 -5.81
CA LYS A 418 -6.03 34.23 -6.38
C LYS A 418 -4.77 33.75 -7.08
N ARG A 419 -4.32 32.52 -6.79
CA ARG A 419 -3.13 31.88 -7.36
C ARG A 419 -3.29 30.36 -7.35
N ILE A 420 -2.60 29.68 -8.26
CA ILE A 420 -2.67 28.23 -8.42
C ILE A 420 -1.27 27.65 -8.34
N ILE A 421 -1.08 26.61 -7.52
CA ILE A 421 0.19 25.88 -7.39
C ILE A 421 -0.01 24.46 -7.93
N PHE A 422 0.89 24.04 -8.80
CA PHE A 422 1.01 22.65 -9.25
C PHE A 422 2.13 21.97 -8.49
N MET A 423 1.90 20.75 -8.03
CA MET A 423 2.92 19.93 -7.37
C MET A 423 2.75 18.44 -7.70
N GLY A 424 3.80 17.67 -7.50
CA GLY A 424 3.77 16.23 -7.66
C GLY A 424 4.04 15.52 -6.34
N ARG A 425 3.29 14.48 -6.06
CA ARG A 425 3.51 13.65 -4.86
C ARG A 425 4.65 12.66 -5.10
N GLY A 426 5.58 12.56 -4.15
CA GLY A 426 6.69 11.61 -4.21
C GLY A 426 7.97 12.17 -4.78
N LYS A 427 8.70 11.39 -5.57
CA LYS A 427 10.05 11.70 -6.07
C LYS A 427 10.10 12.54 -7.34
N ALA A 428 8.99 12.70 -8.00
CA ALA A 428 8.89 13.46 -9.23
C ALA A 428 7.80 14.52 -9.11
N PHE A 429 8.06 15.68 -9.66
CA PHE A 429 7.00 16.59 -10.04
C PHE A 429 6.19 15.93 -11.16
N VAL A 430 6.78 15.79 -12.35
CA VAL A 430 6.23 15.03 -13.48
C VAL A 430 7.39 14.48 -14.31
N ALA A 431 7.47 13.18 -14.50
CA ALA A 431 8.53 12.53 -15.28
C ALA A 431 8.22 12.43 -16.79
N GLY A 432 7.38 13.33 -17.31
CA GLY A 432 6.99 13.39 -18.71
C GLY A 432 5.70 12.66 -19.01
N ALA A 433 5.43 12.41 -20.29
CA ALA A 433 4.28 11.63 -20.73
C ALA A 433 4.51 10.11 -20.50
N SER A 434 3.44 9.37 -20.29
CA SER A 434 3.50 7.93 -20.03
C SER A 434 4.01 7.15 -21.26
N VAL A 435 5.24 6.63 -21.16
CA VAL A 435 5.81 5.78 -22.22
C VAL A 435 4.93 4.55 -22.48
N LYS A 436 4.36 3.98 -21.42
CA LYS A 436 3.43 2.83 -21.54
C LYS A 436 2.23 3.16 -22.41
N PHE A 437 1.64 4.36 -22.23
CA PHE A 437 0.52 4.81 -23.08
C PHE A 437 0.90 4.84 -24.55
N PHE A 438 2.06 5.39 -24.91
CA PHE A 438 2.50 5.44 -26.30
C PHE A 438 2.75 4.05 -26.88
N LEU A 439 3.41 3.16 -26.14
CA LEU A 439 3.67 1.79 -26.58
C LEU A 439 2.36 1.03 -26.86
N GLU A 440 1.39 1.08 -25.93
CA GLU A 440 0.08 0.43 -26.08
C GLU A 440 -0.69 0.95 -27.31
N ARG A 441 -0.60 2.26 -27.62
CA ARG A 441 -1.25 2.87 -28.77
C ARG A 441 -0.56 2.49 -30.09
N ILE A 442 0.78 2.47 -30.10
CA ILE A 442 1.57 2.04 -31.26
C ILE A 442 1.30 0.57 -31.56
N GLU A 443 1.29 -0.30 -30.56
CA GLU A 443 0.97 -1.73 -30.73
C GLU A 443 -0.45 -1.99 -31.23
N ALA A 444 -1.37 -1.06 -30.94
CA ALA A 444 -2.76 -1.10 -31.41
C ALA A 444 -2.99 -0.33 -32.72
N ASP A 445 -1.94 0.22 -33.37
CA ASP A 445 -2.02 1.11 -34.54
C ASP A 445 -2.92 2.35 -34.33
N ASP A 446 -3.13 2.78 -33.05
CA ASP A 446 -3.99 3.90 -32.68
C ASP A 446 -3.21 5.23 -32.64
N TYR A 447 -2.72 5.67 -33.80
CA TYR A 447 -2.03 6.97 -33.94
C TYR A 447 -2.96 8.16 -33.69
N GLN A 448 -4.26 8.01 -33.97
CA GLN A 448 -5.26 9.04 -33.68
C GLN A 448 -5.39 9.29 -32.17
N GLY A 449 -5.33 8.24 -31.34
CA GLY A 449 -5.30 8.37 -29.90
C GLY A 449 -4.06 9.10 -29.37
N ILE A 450 -2.91 8.91 -30.02
CA ILE A 450 -1.67 9.66 -29.70
C ILE A 450 -1.83 11.14 -30.02
N ASP A 451 -2.34 11.48 -31.22
CA ASP A 451 -2.55 12.87 -31.63
C ASP A 451 -3.53 13.57 -30.71
N LEU A 452 -4.63 12.92 -30.34
CA LEU A 452 -5.63 13.48 -29.42
C LEU A 452 -5.04 13.75 -28.03
N PHE A 453 -4.26 12.83 -27.48
CA PHE A 453 -3.58 13.01 -26.20
C PHE A 453 -2.62 14.21 -26.27
N THR A 454 -1.82 14.30 -27.31
CA THR A 454 -0.86 15.40 -27.52
C THR A 454 -1.58 16.76 -27.61
N GLN A 455 -2.66 16.84 -28.37
CA GLN A 455 -3.49 18.06 -28.48
C GLN A 455 -4.11 18.47 -27.14
N LYS A 456 -4.61 17.51 -26.36
CA LYS A 456 -5.13 17.77 -25.00
C LYS A 456 -4.05 18.35 -24.08
N GLY A 457 -2.86 17.74 -24.07
CA GLY A 457 -1.73 18.23 -23.27
C GLY A 457 -1.32 19.65 -23.65
N GLN A 458 -1.12 19.91 -24.95
CA GLN A 458 -0.78 21.24 -25.47
C GLN A 458 -1.86 22.27 -25.13
N THR A 459 -3.13 21.90 -25.24
CA THR A 459 -4.26 22.78 -24.91
C THR A 459 -4.24 23.14 -23.42
N LEU A 460 -4.00 22.18 -22.53
CA LEU A 460 -3.87 22.40 -21.10
C LEU A 460 -2.71 23.34 -20.79
N PHE A 461 -1.52 23.08 -21.31
CA PHE A 461 -0.32 23.89 -21.06
C PHE A 461 -0.50 25.33 -21.56
N LYS A 462 -1.10 25.50 -22.74
CA LYS A 462 -1.45 26.84 -23.26
C LYS A 462 -2.40 27.58 -22.33
N ARG A 463 -3.45 26.92 -21.82
CA ARG A 463 -4.39 27.52 -20.88
C ARG A 463 -3.71 27.93 -19.56
N ILE A 464 -2.79 27.12 -19.06
CA ILE A 464 -2.01 27.44 -17.86
C ILE A 464 -1.13 28.68 -18.12
N ALA A 465 -0.41 28.71 -19.25
CA ALA A 465 0.45 29.82 -19.62
C ALA A 465 -0.36 31.13 -19.83
N GLU A 466 -1.58 31.06 -20.36
CA GLU A 466 -2.48 32.20 -20.58
C GLU A 466 -3.38 32.50 -19.37
N SER A 467 -3.14 31.86 -18.20
CA SER A 467 -3.96 32.02 -17.00
C SER A 467 -3.98 33.50 -16.53
N LYS A 468 -5.19 33.97 -16.19
CA LYS A 468 -5.36 35.30 -15.56
C LYS A 468 -4.90 35.33 -14.10
N LYS A 469 -4.78 34.17 -13.47
CA LYS A 469 -4.27 33.99 -12.09
C LYS A 469 -2.81 33.56 -12.16
N PRO A 470 -1.93 34.07 -11.29
CA PRO A 470 -0.56 33.57 -11.20
C PRO A 470 -0.55 32.07 -10.99
N THR A 471 0.22 31.35 -11.80
CA THR A 471 0.47 29.93 -11.68
C THR A 471 1.92 29.70 -11.25
N MET A 472 2.16 28.64 -10.47
CA MET A 472 3.48 28.27 -9.95
C MET A 472 3.62 26.74 -9.95
N ALA A 473 4.75 26.24 -10.41
CA ALA A 473 5.14 24.85 -10.21
C ALA A 473 6.03 24.72 -8.96
N TYR A 474 5.64 23.88 -8.01
CA TYR A 474 6.46 23.51 -6.87
C TYR A 474 7.27 22.27 -7.22
N LEU A 475 8.54 22.48 -7.56
CA LEU A 475 9.45 21.41 -8.00
C LEU A 475 10.24 20.85 -6.81
N ASP A 476 9.70 19.85 -6.17
CA ASP A 476 10.35 19.09 -5.06
C ASP A 476 10.91 17.75 -5.55
N GLY A 477 11.05 17.57 -6.85
CA GLY A 477 11.50 16.33 -7.44
C GLY A 477 11.80 16.45 -8.92
N MET A 478 11.91 15.30 -9.56
CA MET A 478 12.27 15.19 -10.98
C MET A 478 11.19 15.80 -11.88
N ALA A 479 11.58 16.66 -12.81
CA ALA A 479 10.73 17.19 -13.87
C ALA A 479 11.40 16.90 -15.22
N LEU A 480 10.74 16.12 -16.10
CA LEU A 480 11.30 15.68 -17.39
C LEU A 480 10.26 15.80 -18.50
N GLY A 481 10.70 16.06 -19.74
CA GLY A 481 9.82 16.15 -20.92
C GLY A 481 8.60 17.03 -20.67
N GLY A 482 7.38 16.54 -20.87
CA GLY A 482 6.15 17.28 -20.59
C GLY A 482 6.01 17.84 -19.18
N GLY A 483 6.78 17.33 -18.21
CA GLY A 483 6.84 17.90 -16.87
C GLY A 483 7.67 19.17 -16.75
N LEU A 484 8.55 19.45 -17.72
CA LEU A 484 9.25 20.74 -17.86
C LEU A 484 8.43 21.73 -18.68
N GLU A 485 7.50 21.22 -19.48
CA GLU A 485 6.61 22.05 -20.30
C GLU A 485 5.40 22.54 -19.47
N LEU A 486 4.94 21.72 -18.51
CA LEU A 486 3.89 22.07 -17.55
C LEU A 486 4.35 23.17 -16.57
#